data_c796d5adc798c2b6340d74ef1e15e3d5
#
_entry.id   c796d5adc798c2b6340d74ef1e15e3d5
#
_cell.length_a   1.000
_cell.length_b   1.000
_cell.length_c   1.000
_cell.angle_alpha   90.00
_cell.angle_beta   90.00
_cell.angle_gamma   90.00
#
_symmetry.space_group_name_H-M   'P 1'
#
loop_
_entity.id
_entity.type
_entity.pdbx_description
1 polymer ?
#
loop_
_entity_poly.entity_id
_entity_poly.type
_entity_poly.pdbx_seq_one_letter_code
_entity_poly.pdbx_strand_id
1 'polypeptide(L)'
;TDGEWVDPAAGTYDVIDPATTKVVGRAPEASVQQADDAAAAAKAASVAWKNTSPAERCAAIGRLADEVAKRSADWVPTVQAETGALKKITETLQVGGPAVDRFRYYSNPIDLDESLAPVPVAKGPLGPAGLMSARVKHQPVGVVACITPYNFPVTNVAGKIAPALAAGCTTVIKPAPQDPLGIF
;
A
#
# COMPACT_ATOMS: atom_id res chain seq x y z
N THR A 1 -1.83 -9.89 -11.58
CA THR A 1 -2.88 -8.92 -11.97
C THR A 1 -4.22 -9.56 -11.76
N ASP A 2 -5.18 -8.82 -11.18
CA ASP A 2 -6.55 -9.29 -10.91
C ASP A 2 -6.63 -10.61 -10.09
N GLY A 3 -5.75 -10.78 -9.12
CA GLY A 3 -5.64 -11.99 -8.31
C GLY A 3 -4.88 -13.15 -8.96
N GLU A 4 -4.42 -13.00 -10.21
CA GLU A 4 -3.73 -14.03 -10.95
C GLU A 4 -2.25 -13.71 -11.12
N TRP A 5 -1.41 -14.75 -11.06
CA TRP A 5 -0.02 -14.69 -11.49
C TRP A 5 0.06 -14.72 -13.01
N VAL A 6 0.87 -13.83 -13.58
CA VAL A 6 1.08 -13.76 -15.03
C VAL A 6 2.56 -13.81 -15.34
N ASP A 7 2.92 -14.46 -16.45
CA ASP A 7 4.30 -14.51 -16.90
C ASP A 7 4.80 -13.12 -17.31
N PRO A 8 6.07 -12.78 -17.02
CA PRO A 8 6.64 -11.50 -17.37
C PRO A 8 6.84 -11.38 -18.88
N ALA A 9 6.21 -10.36 -19.50
CA ALA A 9 6.26 -10.18 -20.95
C ALA A 9 7.57 -9.56 -21.44
N ALA A 10 8.35 -8.90 -20.57
CA ALA A 10 9.65 -8.33 -20.91
C ALA A 10 10.83 -9.20 -20.42
N GLY A 11 10.56 -10.41 -19.93
CA GLY A 11 11.57 -11.36 -19.47
C GLY A 11 11.85 -11.25 -17.96
N THR A 12 13.07 -11.58 -17.57
CA THR A 12 13.52 -11.55 -16.17
C THR A 12 14.90 -10.93 -16.07
N TYR A 13 15.25 -10.40 -14.90
CA TYR A 13 16.59 -9.92 -14.60
C TYR A 13 17.12 -10.54 -13.30
N ASP A 14 18.46 -10.60 -13.20
CA ASP A 14 19.12 -11.15 -12.02
C ASP A 14 19.11 -10.12 -10.88
N VAL A 15 18.74 -10.57 -9.69
CA VAL A 15 18.87 -9.82 -8.44
C VAL A 15 20.18 -10.23 -7.78
N ILE A 16 21.00 -9.26 -7.42
CA ILE A 16 22.38 -9.48 -6.98
C ILE A 16 22.51 -9.15 -5.48
N ASP A 17 23.09 -10.06 -4.72
CA ASP A 17 23.54 -9.81 -3.36
C ASP A 17 24.71 -8.80 -3.39
N PRO A 18 24.54 -7.59 -2.80
CA PRO A 18 25.57 -6.56 -2.85
C PRO A 18 26.82 -6.92 -2.04
N ALA A 19 26.75 -7.85 -1.08
CA ALA A 19 27.89 -8.26 -0.26
C ALA A 19 28.74 -9.34 -0.97
N THR A 20 28.13 -10.23 -1.73
CA THR A 20 28.83 -11.36 -2.37
C THR A 20 28.93 -11.25 -3.88
N THR A 21 28.21 -10.30 -4.49
CA THR A 21 28.08 -10.12 -5.95
C THR A 21 27.49 -11.33 -6.69
N LYS A 22 26.87 -12.24 -5.96
CA LYS A 22 26.22 -13.44 -6.53
C LYS A 22 24.76 -13.17 -6.81
N VAL A 23 24.23 -13.88 -7.80
CA VAL A 23 22.78 -13.90 -8.08
C VAL A 23 22.06 -14.60 -6.93
N VAL A 24 21.09 -13.94 -6.34
CA VAL A 24 20.22 -14.48 -5.26
C VAL A 24 18.87 -14.94 -5.78
N GLY A 25 18.48 -14.47 -6.94
CA GLY A 25 17.24 -14.87 -7.59
C GLY A 25 17.02 -14.09 -8.88
N ARG A 26 15.86 -14.35 -9.50
CA ARG A 26 15.43 -13.64 -10.71
C ARG A 26 14.10 -12.98 -10.48
N ALA A 27 14.01 -11.71 -10.86
CA ALA A 27 12.78 -10.94 -10.77
C ALA A 27 12.13 -10.79 -12.17
N PRO A 28 10.79 -10.73 -12.22
CA PRO A 28 10.07 -10.51 -13.46
C PRO A 28 10.24 -9.06 -13.95
N GLU A 29 10.41 -8.90 -15.26
CA GLU A 29 10.35 -7.60 -15.92
C GLU A 29 9.00 -7.44 -16.60
N ALA A 30 8.18 -6.53 -16.11
CA ALA A 30 6.87 -6.27 -16.68
C ALA A 30 6.97 -5.37 -17.91
N SER A 31 6.15 -5.64 -18.92
CA SER A 31 5.99 -4.73 -20.05
C SER A 31 5.11 -3.53 -19.69
N VAL A 32 5.14 -2.49 -20.54
CA VAL A 32 4.23 -1.33 -20.42
C VAL A 32 2.77 -1.79 -20.43
N GLN A 33 2.43 -2.73 -21.32
CA GLN A 33 1.07 -3.28 -21.39
C GLN A 33 0.65 -3.96 -20.08
N GLN A 34 1.54 -4.71 -19.44
CA GLN A 34 1.23 -5.33 -18.13
C GLN A 34 1.05 -4.30 -17.01
N ALA A 35 1.77 -3.19 -17.09
CA ALA A 35 1.55 -2.08 -16.14
C ALA A 35 0.17 -1.41 -16.38
N ASP A 36 -0.23 -1.22 -17.64
CA ASP A 36 -1.56 -0.71 -17.99
C ASP A 36 -2.67 -1.68 -17.56
N ASP A 37 -2.49 -2.99 -17.77
CA ASP A 37 -3.43 -4.02 -17.34
C ASP A 37 -3.59 -4.05 -15.81
N ALA A 38 -2.48 -3.91 -15.06
CA ALA A 38 -2.51 -3.81 -13.61
C ALA A 38 -3.27 -2.56 -13.13
N ALA A 39 -3.05 -1.42 -13.78
CA ALA A 39 -3.76 -0.19 -13.48
C ALA A 39 -5.26 -0.31 -13.81
N ALA A 40 -5.61 -0.95 -14.93
CA ALA A 40 -6.99 -1.21 -15.31
C ALA A 40 -7.71 -2.13 -14.31
N ALA A 41 -7.07 -3.24 -13.90
CA ALA A 41 -7.60 -4.14 -12.88
C ALA A 41 -7.81 -3.44 -11.54
N ALA A 42 -6.82 -2.66 -11.08
CA ALA A 42 -6.95 -1.86 -9.86
C ALA A 42 -8.08 -0.82 -9.97
N LYS A 43 -8.26 -0.21 -11.15
CA LYS A 43 -9.35 0.72 -11.41
C LYS A 43 -10.72 0.03 -11.33
N ALA A 44 -10.86 -1.14 -11.92
CA ALA A 44 -12.09 -1.92 -11.85
C ALA A 44 -12.44 -2.30 -10.40
N ALA A 45 -11.47 -2.82 -9.64
CA ALA A 45 -11.63 -3.18 -8.24
C ALA A 45 -11.95 -1.99 -7.32
N SER A 46 -11.53 -0.76 -7.69
CA SER A 46 -11.71 0.43 -6.87
C SER A 46 -13.18 0.76 -6.59
N VAL A 47 -14.08 0.39 -7.49
CA VAL A 47 -15.53 0.65 -7.35
C VAL A 47 -16.10 -0.15 -6.17
N ALA A 48 -15.77 -1.43 -6.07
CA ALA A 48 -16.21 -2.28 -4.96
C ALA A 48 -15.52 -1.87 -3.65
N TRP A 49 -14.20 -1.67 -3.69
CA TRP A 49 -13.42 -1.37 -2.49
C TRP A 49 -13.81 -0.05 -1.82
N LYS A 50 -14.00 1.03 -2.58
CA LYS A 50 -14.44 2.31 -2.01
C LYS A 50 -15.82 2.27 -1.36
N ASN A 51 -16.66 1.32 -1.79
CA ASN A 51 -18.02 1.16 -1.27
C ASN A 51 -18.10 0.25 -0.03
N THR A 52 -17.00 -0.43 0.34
CA THR A 52 -16.91 -1.13 1.64
C THR A 52 -16.91 -0.11 2.77
N SER A 53 -17.46 -0.49 3.91
CA SER A 53 -17.43 0.37 5.09
C SER A 53 -16.01 0.53 5.63
N PRO A 54 -15.70 1.63 6.34
CA PRO A 54 -14.41 1.78 7.02
C PRO A 54 -14.08 0.60 7.94
N ALA A 55 -15.07 0.04 8.64
CA ALA A 55 -14.89 -1.11 9.53
C ALA A 55 -14.46 -2.38 8.76
N GLU A 56 -15.07 -2.64 7.61
CA GLU A 56 -14.70 -3.79 6.76
C GLU A 56 -13.28 -3.64 6.21
N ARG A 57 -12.89 -2.43 5.78
CA ARG A 57 -11.51 -2.16 5.33
C ARG A 57 -10.50 -2.36 6.47
N CYS A 58 -10.79 -1.80 7.66
CA CYS A 58 -9.97 -2.00 8.84
C CYS A 58 -9.80 -3.48 9.19
N ALA A 59 -10.88 -4.25 9.17
CA ALA A 59 -10.83 -5.69 9.41
C ALA A 59 -9.97 -6.44 8.36
N ALA A 60 -10.07 -6.06 7.09
CA ALA A 60 -9.25 -6.65 6.03
C ALA A 60 -7.76 -6.32 6.23
N ILE A 61 -7.42 -5.07 6.58
CA ILE A 61 -6.05 -4.64 6.86
C ILE A 61 -5.52 -5.35 8.12
N GLY A 62 -6.37 -5.57 9.13
CA GLY A 62 -6.01 -6.35 10.32
C GLY A 62 -5.62 -7.79 9.98
N ARG A 63 -6.40 -8.47 9.14
CA ARG A 63 -6.03 -9.81 8.65
C ARG A 63 -4.72 -9.81 7.86
N LEU A 64 -4.48 -8.78 7.04
CA LEU A 64 -3.20 -8.61 6.35
C LEU A 64 -2.04 -8.43 7.34
N ALA A 65 -2.22 -7.63 8.40
CA ALA A 65 -1.22 -7.47 9.45
C ALA A 65 -0.86 -8.81 10.12
N ASP A 66 -1.86 -9.66 10.39
CA ASP A 66 -1.66 -10.97 11.00
C ASP A 66 -0.90 -11.92 10.07
N GLU A 67 -1.22 -11.94 8.77
CA GLU A 67 -0.49 -12.77 7.80
C GLU A 67 0.94 -12.28 7.58
N VAL A 68 1.17 -10.97 7.53
CA VAL A 68 2.53 -10.40 7.46
C VAL A 68 3.32 -10.77 8.71
N ALA A 69 2.74 -10.62 9.90
CA ALA A 69 3.40 -11.00 11.15
C ALA A 69 3.80 -12.47 11.19
N LYS A 70 2.89 -13.35 10.76
CA LYS A 70 3.10 -14.80 10.74
C LYS A 70 4.22 -15.23 9.80
N ARG A 71 4.33 -14.57 8.64
CA ARG A 71 5.29 -14.93 7.58
C ARG A 71 6.59 -14.14 7.61
N SER A 72 6.69 -13.11 8.43
CA SER A 72 7.82 -12.18 8.43
C SER A 72 9.18 -12.87 8.58
N ALA A 73 9.27 -13.91 9.43
CA ALA A 73 10.51 -14.65 9.63
C ALA A 73 10.98 -15.38 8.35
N ASP A 74 10.06 -15.85 7.51
CA ASP A 74 10.36 -16.60 6.30
C ASP A 74 10.98 -15.70 5.21
N TRP A 75 10.69 -14.40 5.24
CA TRP A 75 11.21 -13.42 4.28
C TRP A 75 12.61 -12.91 4.63
N VAL A 76 13.04 -13.03 5.88
CA VAL A 76 14.33 -12.51 6.34
C VAL A 76 15.51 -12.95 5.47
N PRO A 77 15.70 -14.23 5.13
CA PRO A 77 16.84 -14.65 4.31
C PRO A 77 16.85 -13.98 2.94
N THR A 78 15.70 -13.91 2.27
CA THR A 78 15.57 -13.31 0.95
C THR A 78 15.85 -11.81 0.99
N VAL A 79 15.18 -11.08 1.90
CA VAL A 79 15.36 -9.62 2.03
C VAL A 79 16.79 -9.28 2.46
N GLN A 80 17.40 -10.09 3.33
CA GLN A 80 18.80 -9.89 3.70
C GLN A 80 19.74 -10.06 2.51
N ALA A 81 19.52 -11.07 1.69
CA ALA A 81 20.37 -11.37 0.54
C ALA A 81 20.27 -10.28 -0.54
N GLU A 82 19.06 -9.79 -0.83
CA GLU A 82 18.87 -8.76 -1.87
C GLU A 82 19.24 -7.34 -1.41
N THR A 83 19.16 -7.03 -0.11
CA THR A 83 19.52 -5.71 0.42
C THR A 83 20.94 -5.60 0.94
N GLY A 84 21.59 -6.72 1.26
CA GLY A 84 22.89 -6.76 1.93
C GLY A 84 22.87 -6.24 3.36
N ALA A 85 21.71 -6.06 3.96
CA ALA A 85 21.57 -5.54 5.31
C ALA A 85 22.01 -6.57 6.38
N LEU A 86 22.42 -6.07 7.54
CA LEU A 86 22.69 -6.94 8.68
C LEU A 86 21.42 -7.70 9.09
N LYS A 87 21.55 -8.98 9.42
CA LYS A 87 20.43 -9.84 9.86
C LYS A 87 19.54 -9.15 10.89
N LYS A 88 20.14 -8.53 11.92
CA LYS A 88 19.40 -7.79 12.93
C LYS A 88 18.55 -6.66 12.37
N ILE A 89 19.07 -5.92 11.39
CA ILE A 89 18.34 -4.82 10.72
C ILE A 89 17.20 -5.38 9.89
N THR A 90 17.45 -6.46 9.14
CA THR A 90 16.41 -7.12 8.34
C THR A 90 15.28 -7.62 9.22
N GLU A 91 15.57 -8.36 10.27
CA GLU A 91 14.58 -8.91 11.20
C GLU A 91 13.75 -7.83 11.90
N THR A 92 14.39 -6.73 12.34
CA THR A 92 13.71 -5.75 13.21
C THR A 92 13.14 -4.55 12.48
N LEU A 93 13.69 -4.16 11.32
CA LEU A 93 13.32 -2.92 10.64
C LEU A 93 12.82 -3.12 9.21
N GLN A 94 13.38 -4.07 8.46
CA GLN A 94 13.01 -4.23 7.04
C GLN A 94 11.77 -5.12 6.86
N VAL A 95 11.66 -6.20 7.62
CA VAL A 95 10.57 -7.19 7.47
C VAL A 95 9.63 -7.20 8.68
N GLY A 96 10.17 -7.06 9.90
CA GLY A 96 9.45 -7.28 11.14
C GLY A 96 8.51 -6.15 11.58
N GLY A 97 8.68 -5.71 12.83
CA GLY A 97 7.78 -4.79 13.55
C GLY A 97 7.22 -3.62 12.74
N PRO A 98 8.05 -2.74 12.12
CA PRO A 98 7.54 -1.56 11.45
C PRO A 98 6.60 -1.84 10.26
N ALA A 99 6.74 -2.97 9.57
CA ALA A 99 5.82 -3.36 8.51
C ALA A 99 4.46 -3.77 9.09
N VAL A 100 4.49 -4.63 10.11
CA VAL A 100 3.30 -5.09 10.82
C VAL A 100 2.60 -3.92 11.53
N ASP A 101 3.36 -3.05 12.21
CA ASP A 101 2.83 -1.92 12.95
C ASP A 101 2.08 -0.92 12.06
N ARG A 102 2.55 -0.71 10.82
CA ARG A 102 1.83 0.11 9.85
C ARG A 102 0.47 -0.46 9.50
N PHE A 103 0.39 -1.76 9.23
CA PHE A 103 -0.90 -2.40 8.97
C PHE A 103 -1.79 -2.37 10.21
N ARG A 104 -1.26 -2.64 11.42
CA ARG A 104 -2.03 -2.56 12.67
C ARG A 104 -2.55 -1.16 12.96
N TYR A 105 -1.75 -0.12 12.69
CA TYR A 105 -2.20 1.25 12.84
C TYR A 105 -3.42 1.54 11.96
N TYR A 106 -3.34 1.19 10.68
CA TYR A 106 -4.42 1.42 9.71
C TYR A 106 -5.55 0.37 9.76
N SER A 107 -5.44 -0.64 10.61
CA SER A 107 -6.56 -1.54 10.94
C SER A 107 -7.54 -0.94 11.95
N ASN A 108 -7.28 0.27 12.43
CA ASN A 108 -8.18 1.04 13.27
C ASN A 108 -8.86 2.14 12.44
N PRO A 109 -10.14 2.45 12.73
CA PRO A 109 -10.84 3.54 12.04
C PRO A 109 -10.15 4.89 12.28
N ILE A 110 -9.96 5.62 11.19
CA ILE A 110 -9.47 7.01 11.24
C ILE A 110 -10.59 7.86 10.66
N ASP A 111 -11.17 8.73 11.50
CA ASP A 111 -12.17 9.71 11.07
C ASP A 111 -11.45 11.01 10.68
N LEU A 112 -11.54 11.35 9.41
CA LEU A 112 -11.00 12.58 8.85
C LEU A 112 -12.12 13.55 8.43
N ASP A 113 -13.39 13.15 8.58
CA ASP A 113 -14.52 14.00 8.22
C ASP A 113 -14.67 15.13 9.26
N GLU A 114 -14.83 16.34 8.78
CA GLU A 114 -15.03 17.51 9.62
C GLU A 114 -16.43 18.10 9.41
N SER A 115 -17.06 18.50 10.52
CA SER A 115 -18.34 19.19 10.49
C SER A 115 -18.22 20.52 11.19
N LEU A 116 -18.58 21.60 10.49
CA LEU A 116 -18.68 22.92 11.09
C LEU A 116 -20.07 23.06 11.73
N ALA A 117 -20.08 23.50 12.98
CA ALA A 117 -21.32 23.79 13.68
C ALA A 117 -22.16 24.81 12.90
N PRO A 118 -23.49 24.68 12.92
CA PRO A 118 -24.36 25.67 12.30
C PRO A 118 -24.12 27.06 12.85
N VAL A 119 -23.91 28.03 11.96
CA VAL A 119 -23.75 29.45 12.32
C VAL A 119 -24.91 30.26 11.75
N PRO A 120 -25.43 31.26 12.51
CA PRO A 120 -26.43 32.17 11.98
C PRO A 120 -25.87 33.00 10.83
N VAL A 121 -26.64 33.12 9.76
CA VAL A 121 -26.35 34.06 8.66
C VAL A 121 -27.44 35.08 8.55
N ALA A 122 -27.06 36.36 8.41
CA ALA A 122 -27.99 37.44 8.19
C ALA A 122 -28.60 37.37 6.78
N LYS A 123 -29.79 37.98 6.62
CA LYS A 123 -30.37 38.17 5.27
C LYS A 123 -29.41 38.99 4.39
N GLY A 124 -29.15 38.48 3.20
CA GLY A 124 -28.25 39.13 2.25
C GLY A 124 -28.66 38.91 0.79
N PRO A 125 -27.84 39.35 -0.16
CA PRO A 125 -28.13 39.22 -1.60
C PRO A 125 -28.35 37.80 -2.06
N LEU A 126 -27.78 36.82 -1.34
CA LEU A 126 -27.80 35.39 -1.70
C LEU A 126 -28.95 34.61 -1.07
N GLY A 127 -29.76 35.26 -0.19
CA GLY A 127 -30.88 34.57 0.44
C GLY A 127 -31.38 35.17 1.73
N PRO A 128 -32.41 34.58 2.36
CA PRO A 128 -32.96 34.99 3.66
C PRO A 128 -31.98 34.71 4.79
N ALA A 129 -32.25 35.30 5.95
CA ALA A 129 -31.57 34.91 7.19
C ALA A 129 -31.85 33.44 7.54
N GLY A 130 -30.87 32.76 8.11
CA GLY A 130 -30.98 31.32 8.42
C GLY A 130 -29.78 30.77 9.17
N LEU A 131 -29.60 29.44 9.07
CA LEU A 131 -28.44 28.74 9.59
C LEU A 131 -27.66 28.17 8.43
N MET A 132 -26.35 28.27 8.46
CA MET A 132 -25.43 27.64 7.52
C MET A 132 -24.58 26.64 8.26
N SER A 133 -24.43 25.44 7.67
CA SER A 133 -23.49 24.41 8.12
C SER A 133 -22.67 23.93 6.93
N ALA A 134 -21.50 23.40 7.20
CA ALA A 134 -20.67 22.77 6.19
C ALA A 134 -20.11 21.46 6.73
N ARG A 135 -19.92 20.50 5.81
CA ARG A 135 -19.27 19.23 6.10
C ARG A 135 -18.18 18.98 5.08
N VAL A 136 -16.97 18.71 5.57
CA VAL A 136 -15.85 18.24 4.74
C VAL A 136 -15.84 16.72 4.80
N LYS A 137 -15.87 16.11 3.65
CA LYS A 137 -15.81 14.66 3.53
C LYS A 137 -14.64 14.25 2.64
N HIS A 138 -13.73 13.44 3.19
CA HIS A 138 -12.63 12.88 2.44
C HIS A 138 -13.10 11.70 1.58
N GLN A 139 -12.63 11.66 0.33
CA GLN A 139 -12.98 10.60 -0.62
C GLN A 139 -11.72 9.92 -1.15
N PRO A 140 -11.79 8.59 -1.46
CA PRO A 140 -10.70 7.89 -2.11
C PRO A 140 -10.34 8.52 -3.45
N VAL A 141 -9.04 8.70 -3.71
CA VAL A 141 -8.55 9.20 -5.01
C VAL A 141 -8.63 8.14 -6.12
N GLY A 142 -8.87 6.88 -5.76
CA GLY A 142 -9.02 5.77 -6.70
C GLY A 142 -7.84 4.81 -6.66
N VAL A 143 -7.01 4.79 -7.69
CA VAL A 143 -5.82 3.92 -7.78
C VAL A 143 -4.57 4.66 -7.33
N VAL A 144 -3.76 4.02 -6.49
CA VAL A 144 -2.49 4.56 -6.00
C VAL A 144 -1.33 3.71 -6.51
N ALA A 145 -0.38 4.31 -7.22
CA ALA A 145 0.87 3.67 -7.58
C ALA A 145 1.84 3.71 -6.39
N CYS A 146 2.13 2.54 -5.83
CA CYS A 146 3.06 2.37 -4.72
C CYS A 146 4.46 2.04 -5.23
N ILE A 147 5.22 3.07 -5.61
CA ILE A 147 6.62 2.94 -6.06
C ILE A 147 7.51 3.04 -4.83
N THR A 148 8.29 2.00 -4.54
CA THR A 148 9.09 1.91 -3.31
C THR A 148 10.58 1.99 -3.57
N PRO A 149 11.35 2.57 -2.65
CA PRO A 149 12.81 2.53 -2.68
C PRO A 149 13.34 1.17 -2.16
N TYR A 150 14.62 0.92 -2.38
CA TYR A 150 15.29 -0.35 -2.09
C TYR A 150 15.72 -0.56 -0.62
N ASN A 151 15.79 0.48 0.20
CA ASN A 151 16.47 0.38 1.50
C ASN A 151 15.69 -0.37 2.60
N PHE A 152 14.37 -0.41 2.51
CA PHE A 152 13.47 -1.12 3.44
C PHE A 152 12.26 -1.68 2.67
N PRO A 153 12.43 -2.71 1.84
CA PRO A 153 11.43 -3.10 0.84
C PRO A 153 10.05 -3.37 1.45
N VAL A 154 9.92 -4.31 2.35
CA VAL A 154 8.62 -4.70 2.94
C VAL A 154 8.02 -3.55 3.77
N THR A 155 8.84 -2.87 4.57
CA THR A 155 8.40 -1.73 5.39
C THR A 155 7.90 -0.55 4.55
N ASN A 156 8.57 -0.26 3.44
CA ASN A 156 8.16 0.82 2.53
C ASN A 156 6.88 0.47 1.77
N VAL A 157 6.73 -0.79 1.34
CA VAL A 157 5.47 -1.25 0.74
C VAL A 157 4.32 -1.13 1.74
N ALA A 158 4.48 -1.65 2.96
CA ALA A 158 3.48 -1.53 4.02
C ALA A 158 3.08 -0.06 4.28
N GLY A 159 4.07 0.84 4.32
CA GLY A 159 3.85 2.27 4.54
C GLY A 159 3.08 2.99 3.44
N LYS A 160 2.98 2.42 2.25
CA LYS A 160 2.22 2.99 1.12
C LYS A 160 0.86 2.32 0.95
N ILE A 161 0.81 0.98 1.03
CA ILE A 161 -0.44 0.26 0.77
C ILE A 161 -1.42 0.35 1.95
N ALA A 162 -0.94 0.33 3.20
CA ALA A 162 -1.83 0.36 4.35
C ALA A 162 -2.70 1.64 4.41
N PRO A 163 -2.15 2.86 4.31
CA PRO A 163 -2.96 4.08 4.26
C PRO A 163 -3.84 4.15 3.02
N ALA A 164 -3.35 3.72 1.85
CA ALA A 164 -4.13 3.74 0.62
C ALA A 164 -5.37 2.84 0.72
N LEU A 165 -5.20 1.61 1.22
CA LEU A 165 -6.31 0.67 1.42
C LEU A 165 -7.30 1.19 2.48
N ALA A 166 -6.82 1.74 3.60
CA ALA A 166 -7.66 2.32 4.64
C ALA A 166 -8.52 3.47 4.11
N ALA A 167 -7.94 4.32 3.27
CA ALA A 167 -8.64 5.43 2.61
C ALA A 167 -9.66 4.96 1.55
N GLY A 168 -9.74 3.66 1.24
CA GLY A 168 -10.65 3.12 0.21
C GLY A 168 -10.07 3.16 -1.22
N CYS A 169 -8.77 3.35 -1.37
CA CYS A 169 -8.06 3.26 -2.64
C CYS A 169 -7.62 1.82 -2.93
N THR A 170 -7.47 1.48 -4.20
CA THR A 170 -6.75 0.29 -4.65
C THR A 170 -5.31 0.64 -5.01
N THR A 171 -4.44 -0.36 -5.11
CA THR A 171 -3.01 -0.11 -5.27
C THR A 171 -2.40 -0.95 -6.38
N VAL A 172 -1.41 -0.36 -7.07
CA VAL A 172 -0.46 -1.09 -7.91
C VAL A 172 0.91 -0.91 -7.28
N ILE A 173 1.59 -2.02 -6.98
CA ILE A 173 2.89 -2.01 -6.30
C ILE A 173 4.00 -2.21 -7.33
N LYS A 174 4.97 -1.31 -7.32
CA LYS A 174 6.22 -1.45 -8.08
C LYS A 174 7.40 -1.38 -7.12
N PRO A 175 8.00 -2.53 -6.74
CA PRO A 175 9.20 -2.56 -5.94
C PRO A 175 10.39 -1.99 -6.68
N ALA A 176 11.45 -1.64 -5.95
CA ALA A 176 12.72 -1.27 -6.55
C ALA A 176 13.33 -2.50 -7.27
N PRO A 177 14.03 -2.29 -8.41
CA PRO A 177 14.61 -3.40 -9.15
C PRO A 177 15.76 -4.11 -8.41
N GLN A 178 16.33 -3.47 -7.40
CA GLN A 178 17.44 -4.02 -6.61
C GLN A 178 17.00 -5.10 -5.63
N ASP A 179 15.76 -5.02 -5.09
CA ASP A 179 15.28 -5.85 -4.00
C ASP A 179 13.77 -6.19 -4.10
N PRO A 180 13.34 -6.75 -5.23
CA PRO A 180 11.92 -7.04 -5.44
C PRO A 180 11.47 -8.37 -4.84
N LEU A 181 12.40 -9.31 -4.57
CA LEU A 181 12.07 -10.71 -4.26
C LEU A 181 11.33 -10.87 -2.92
N GLY A 182 11.63 -10.02 -1.95
CA GLY A 182 10.92 -10.01 -0.66
C GLY A 182 9.50 -9.45 -0.73
N ILE A 183 9.06 -8.96 -1.90
CA ILE A 183 7.72 -8.39 -2.11
C ILE A 183 6.78 -9.35 -2.86
N PHE A 184 7.33 -10.33 -3.59
CA PHE A 184 6.57 -11.33 -4.36
C PHE A 184 6.16 -12.59 -3.51
#